data_2059c842c467e602e48913c92efa1825
#
_entry.id   2059c842c467e602e48913c92efa1825
#
_cell.length_a   1.000
_cell.length_b   1.000
_cell.length_c   1.000
_cell.angle_alpha   90.00
_cell.angle_beta   90.00
_cell.angle_gamma   90.00
#
_symmetry.space_group_name_H-M   'P 1'
#
loop_
_entity.id
_entity.type
_entity.pdbx_description
1 polymer ?
#
loop_
_entity_poly.entity_id
_entity_poly.type
_entity_poly.pdbx_seq_one_letter_code
_entity_poly.pdbx_strand_id
1 'polypeptide(L)'
;MVERCVRDAEAARSIRVTPTIMDKKNRFWVFVAIRTAANTLIITGIIFSFLSFAPFIQQEIWYWWQSNFFAERTQQQTTNISKVSAKELPSLTVRPKNKDFGVIIQKIGVNAPVVPNVNAANYNEYIAALSKGVAQAAGTAVPGSTKAANNNVFLFAHSAINALQARRYNSVFYLLRKLEKGDRVSTFCRGKRFDYIVRSKAVVQASDVRYLTNSSEKPILTLQTCDPPGSSLRRLIITADLVR
;
A
#
# COMPACT_ATOMS: atom_id res chain seq x y z
N MET A 1 -24.93 -46.26 -67.36
CA MET A 1 -24.04 -45.20 -66.78
C MET A 1 -24.75 -43.92 -66.64
N VAL A 2 -25.75 -43.57 -67.44
CA VAL A 2 -26.50 -42.30 -67.43
C VAL A 2 -27.48 -42.17 -66.21
N GLU A 3 -28.13 -43.27 -65.82
CA GLU A 3 -29.12 -43.23 -64.71
C GLU A 3 -28.52 -43.05 -63.34
N ARG A 4 -27.23 -43.30 -63.13
CA ARG A 4 -26.54 -43.02 -61.86
C ARG A 4 -26.22 -41.55 -61.66
N CYS A 5 -25.85 -40.86 -62.78
CA CYS A 5 -25.61 -39.41 -62.75
C CYS A 5 -26.87 -38.59 -62.49
N VAL A 6 -28.05 -39.05 -62.92
CA VAL A 6 -29.32 -38.34 -62.66
C VAL A 6 -29.76 -38.45 -61.21
N ARG A 7 -29.56 -39.61 -60.57
CA ARG A 7 -29.90 -39.82 -59.13
C ARG A 7 -29.01 -39.03 -58.21
N ASP A 8 -27.72 -38.92 -58.51
CA ASP A 8 -26.78 -38.10 -57.71
C ASP A 8 -27.06 -36.63 -57.83
N ALA A 9 -27.55 -36.12 -58.98
CA ALA A 9 -27.96 -34.74 -59.17
C ALA A 9 -29.28 -34.39 -58.47
N GLU A 10 -30.20 -35.34 -58.28
CA GLU A 10 -31.42 -35.16 -57.49
C GLU A 10 -31.15 -35.20 -56.03
N ALA A 11 -30.25 -36.07 -55.52
CA ALA A 11 -29.84 -36.12 -54.14
C ALA A 11 -29.10 -34.81 -53.67
N ALA A 12 -28.32 -34.22 -54.61
CA ALA A 12 -27.64 -32.95 -54.33
C ALA A 12 -28.61 -31.74 -54.29
N ARG A 13 -29.80 -31.83 -54.87
CA ARG A 13 -30.81 -30.76 -54.82
C ARG A 13 -31.64 -30.77 -53.53
N SER A 14 -31.65 -31.84 -52.77
CA SER A 14 -32.46 -31.94 -51.53
C SER A 14 -31.78 -31.33 -50.28
N ILE A 15 -30.51 -30.97 -50.35
CA ILE A 15 -29.85 -30.26 -49.25
C ILE A 15 -29.84 -28.74 -49.59
N ARG A 16 -31.00 -28.16 -49.71
CA ARG A 16 -31.13 -26.73 -49.54
C ARG A 16 -31.17 -26.43 -48.07
N VAL A 17 -30.02 -26.10 -47.48
CA VAL A 17 -29.98 -25.41 -46.20
C VAL A 17 -30.67 -24.08 -46.41
N THR A 18 -31.97 -24.07 -46.11
CA THR A 18 -32.68 -22.78 -46.05
C THR A 18 -32.07 -21.99 -44.91
N PRO A 19 -31.44 -20.83 -45.13
CA PRO A 19 -31.01 -20.02 -44.03
C PRO A 19 -32.28 -19.68 -43.23
N THR A 20 -32.28 -20.04 -41.97
CA THR A 20 -33.36 -19.71 -41.05
C THR A 20 -33.40 -18.19 -40.97
N ILE A 21 -34.23 -17.56 -41.82
CA ILE A 21 -34.46 -16.11 -41.80
C ILE A 21 -35.18 -15.84 -40.48
N MET A 22 -34.43 -15.45 -39.46
CA MET A 22 -35.00 -15.00 -38.22
C MET A 22 -36.03 -13.90 -38.51
N ASP A 23 -37.25 -14.09 -38.04
CA ASP A 23 -38.33 -13.12 -38.15
C ASP A 23 -37.84 -11.73 -37.65
N LYS A 24 -38.27 -10.65 -38.31
CA LYS A 24 -37.86 -9.25 -37.96
C LYS A 24 -38.07 -8.96 -36.48
N LYS A 25 -39.12 -9.49 -35.90
CA LYS A 25 -39.43 -9.36 -34.45
C LYS A 25 -38.36 -10.04 -33.59
N ASN A 26 -37.90 -11.24 -33.94
CA ASN A 26 -36.86 -11.95 -33.19
C ASN A 26 -35.50 -11.28 -33.33
N ARG A 27 -35.17 -10.72 -34.49
CA ARG A 27 -33.92 -9.94 -34.68
C ARG A 27 -33.90 -8.68 -33.82
N PHE A 28 -35.05 -7.99 -33.73
CA PHE A 28 -35.17 -6.84 -32.85
C PHE A 28 -34.92 -7.19 -31.38
N TRP A 29 -35.57 -8.26 -30.87
CA TRP A 29 -35.37 -8.69 -29.48
C TRP A 29 -33.96 -9.20 -29.19
N VAL A 30 -33.32 -9.90 -30.15
CA VAL A 30 -31.91 -10.29 -30.03
C VAL A 30 -31.00 -9.08 -29.97
N PHE A 31 -31.23 -8.08 -30.81
CA PHE A 31 -30.45 -6.83 -30.77
C PHE A 31 -30.62 -6.08 -29.43
N VAL A 32 -31.86 -5.97 -28.94
CA VAL A 32 -32.14 -5.35 -27.61
C VAL A 32 -31.44 -6.12 -26.51
N ALA A 33 -31.52 -7.44 -26.51
CA ALA A 33 -30.87 -8.28 -25.51
C ALA A 33 -29.35 -8.13 -25.49
N ILE A 34 -28.72 -8.14 -26.67
CA ILE A 34 -27.25 -7.93 -26.80
C ILE A 34 -26.85 -6.55 -26.30
N ARG A 35 -27.60 -5.51 -26.70
CA ARG A 35 -27.31 -4.13 -26.28
C ARG A 35 -27.49 -3.94 -24.76
N THR A 36 -28.53 -4.54 -24.19
CA THR A 36 -28.77 -4.50 -22.74
C THR A 36 -27.65 -5.24 -21.99
N ALA A 37 -27.27 -6.43 -22.44
CA ALA A 37 -26.17 -7.20 -21.86
C ALA A 37 -24.85 -6.41 -21.92
N ALA A 38 -24.54 -5.81 -23.07
CA ALA A 38 -23.33 -4.99 -23.22
C ALA A 38 -23.32 -3.79 -22.25
N ASN A 39 -24.44 -3.06 -22.17
CA ASN A 39 -24.56 -1.92 -21.24
C ASN A 39 -24.42 -2.37 -19.78
N THR A 40 -25.05 -3.50 -19.42
CA THR A 40 -24.92 -4.07 -18.05
C THR A 40 -23.48 -4.42 -17.73
N LEU A 41 -22.74 -5.05 -18.65
CA LEU A 41 -21.33 -5.37 -18.48
C LEU A 41 -20.46 -4.11 -18.30
N ILE A 42 -20.71 -3.08 -19.08
CA ILE A 42 -20.01 -1.79 -18.97
C ILE A 42 -20.25 -1.17 -17.58
N ILE A 43 -21.51 -1.06 -17.17
CA ILE A 43 -21.88 -0.49 -15.86
C ILE A 43 -21.25 -1.30 -14.72
N THR A 44 -21.34 -2.63 -14.79
CA THR A 44 -20.74 -3.52 -13.79
C THR A 44 -19.22 -3.35 -13.74
N GLY A 45 -18.56 -3.24 -14.89
CA GLY A 45 -17.13 -2.96 -14.99
C GLY A 45 -16.72 -1.63 -14.36
N ILE A 46 -17.49 -0.56 -14.59
CA ILE A 46 -17.28 0.76 -13.98
C ILE A 46 -17.44 0.69 -12.46
N ILE A 47 -18.51 0.06 -11.96
CA ILE A 47 -18.77 -0.10 -10.53
C ILE A 47 -17.64 -0.91 -9.88
N PHE A 48 -17.23 -2.02 -10.49
CA PHE A 48 -16.14 -2.84 -9.99
C PHE A 48 -14.82 -2.08 -9.95
N SER A 49 -14.51 -1.31 -11.00
CA SER A 49 -13.33 -0.43 -11.05
C SER A 49 -13.36 0.58 -9.92
N PHE A 50 -14.49 1.28 -9.73
CA PHE A 50 -14.65 2.27 -8.67
C PHE A 50 -14.47 1.66 -7.27
N LEU A 51 -15.11 0.52 -7.00
CA LEU A 51 -14.97 -0.19 -5.73
C LEU A 51 -13.53 -0.68 -5.49
N SER A 52 -12.82 -1.07 -6.55
CA SER A 52 -11.43 -1.52 -6.47
C SER A 52 -10.47 -0.39 -6.11
N PHE A 53 -10.69 0.81 -6.62
CA PHE A 53 -9.83 1.98 -6.36
C PHE A 53 -10.27 2.81 -5.15
N ALA A 54 -11.48 2.62 -4.64
CA ALA A 54 -12.03 3.38 -3.53
C ALA A 54 -11.10 3.48 -2.31
N PRO A 55 -10.44 2.41 -1.81
CA PRO A 55 -9.57 2.50 -0.63
C PRO A 55 -8.34 3.39 -0.85
N PHE A 56 -7.81 3.46 -2.08
CA PHE A 56 -6.68 4.34 -2.40
C PHE A 56 -7.12 5.80 -2.49
N ILE A 57 -8.24 6.05 -3.16
CA ILE A 57 -8.84 7.38 -3.28
C ILE A 57 -9.19 7.93 -1.90
N GLN A 58 -9.76 7.11 -1.02
CA GLN A 58 -10.11 7.50 0.34
C GLN A 58 -8.89 7.93 1.16
N GLN A 59 -7.75 7.24 1.04
CA GLN A 59 -6.52 7.62 1.74
C GLN A 59 -5.93 8.93 1.21
N GLU A 60 -5.94 9.15 -0.11
CA GLU A 60 -5.46 10.40 -0.70
C GLU A 60 -6.39 11.58 -0.37
N ILE A 61 -7.72 11.40 -0.43
CA ILE A 61 -8.69 12.43 -0.05
C ILE A 61 -8.54 12.77 1.44
N TRP A 62 -8.42 11.77 2.32
CA TRP A 62 -8.23 11.98 3.75
C TRP A 62 -6.94 12.78 4.01
N TYR A 63 -5.82 12.42 3.36
CA TYR A 63 -4.56 13.15 3.45
C TYR A 63 -4.70 14.59 2.94
N TRP A 64 -5.33 14.79 1.77
CA TRP A 64 -5.57 16.12 1.20
C TRP A 64 -6.44 16.97 2.14
N TRP A 65 -7.51 16.39 2.69
CA TRP A 65 -8.38 17.09 3.64
C TRP A 65 -7.61 17.47 4.91
N GLN A 66 -6.86 16.54 5.49
CA GLN A 66 -6.05 16.79 6.66
C GLN A 66 -4.97 17.86 6.40
N SER A 67 -4.27 17.80 5.26
CA SER A 67 -3.22 18.77 4.92
C SER A 67 -3.76 20.17 4.68
N ASN A 68 -4.97 20.35 4.15
CA ASN A 68 -5.54 21.67 3.87
C ASN A 68 -6.24 22.28 5.09
N PHE A 69 -6.93 21.45 5.90
CA PHE A 69 -7.69 21.98 7.04
C PHE A 69 -6.92 22.03 8.36
N PHE A 70 -5.83 21.28 8.50
CA PHE A 70 -5.00 21.25 9.71
C PHE A 70 -3.58 21.81 9.49
N ALA A 71 -3.20 22.17 8.26
CA ALA A 71 -1.87 22.71 7.93
C ALA A 71 -1.54 24.00 8.68
N GLU A 72 -2.53 24.86 8.91
CA GLU A 72 -2.32 26.13 9.62
C GLU A 72 -1.79 25.95 11.05
N ARG A 73 -2.20 24.87 11.74
CA ARG A 73 -1.67 24.58 13.10
C ARG A 73 -0.27 23.96 13.07
N THR A 74 0.13 23.34 11.97
CA THR A 74 1.41 22.63 11.88
C THR A 74 2.52 23.55 11.35
N GLN A 75 2.22 24.57 10.52
CA GLN A 75 3.22 25.49 9.97
C GLN A 75 3.80 26.42 11.03
N GLN A 76 3.04 26.83 12.04
CA GLN A 76 3.58 27.62 13.15
C GLN A 76 4.58 26.86 14.02
N GLN A 77 4.56 25.51 13.98
CA GLN A 77 5.49 24.68 14.74
C GLN A 77 6.78 24.32 13.96
N THR A 78 6.74 24.35 12.62
CA THR A 78 7.88 23.92 11.79
C THR A 78 8.98 24.96 11.63
N THR A 79 8.69 26.24 11.75
CA THR A 79 9.67 27.32 11.63
C THR A 79 10.69 27.36 12.78
N ASN A 80 10.45 26.66 13.89
CA ASN A 80 11.34 26.64 15.05
C ASN A 80 12.11 25.32 15.25
N ILE A 81 11.98 24.33 14.35
CA ILE A 81 12.51 22.95 14.57
C ILE A 81 14.04 22.89 14.51
N SER A 82 14.72 23.84 13.91
CA SER A 82 16.20 23.85 13.86
C SER A 82 16.90 24.02 15.22
N LYS A 83 16.14 24.29 16.32
CA LYS A 83 16.67 24.47 17.68
C LYS A 83 15.83 23.79 18.78
N VAL A 84 14.91 22.87 18.43
CA VAL A 84 14.03 22.24 19.44
C VAL A 84 14.82 21.25 20.29
N SER A 85 14.97 21.60 21.56
CA SER A 85 15.45 20.67 22.61
C SER A 85 14.41 19.56 22.82
N ALA A 86 14.88 18.34 23.13
CA ALA A 86 14.02 17.17 23.38
C ALA A 86 12.89 17.39 24.40
N LYS A 87 12.96 18.47 25.17
CA LYS A 87 12.01 18.84 26.23
C LYS A 87 10.73 19.53 25.69
N GLU A 88 10.73 20.03 24.44
CA GLU A 88 9.68 20.89 23.89
C GLU A 88 8.81 20.21 22.80
N LEU A 89 9.00 18.91 22.55
CA LEU A 89 8.18 18.22 21.56
C LEU A 89 6.72 18.14 22.01
N PRO A 90 5.76 18.58 21.18
CA PRO A 90 4.35 18.62 21.56
C PRO A 90 3.83 17.21 21.86
N SER A 91 2.84 17.17 22.74
CA SER A 91 2.15 15.92 23.09
C SER A 91 1.53 15.27 21.83
N LEU A 92 1.44 13.94 21.82
CA LEU A 92 0.69 13.23 20.77
C LEU A 92 -0.80 13.44 21.00
N THR A 93 -1.53 13.79 19.96
CA THR A 93 -3.01 13.91 20.01
C THR A 93 -3.69 12.53 19.92
N VAL A 94 -2.95 11.50 19.52
CA VAL A 94 -3.45 10.14 19.29
C VAL A 94 -2.83 9.18 20.29
N ARG A 95 -3.67 8.34 20.92
CA ARG A 95 -3.19 7.26 21.80
C ARG A 95 -2.62 6.10 20.96
N PRO A 96 -1.46 5.53 21.35
CA PRO A 96 -0.88 4.38 20.64
C PRO A 96 -1.78 3.15 20.76
N LYS A 97 -1.96 2.43 19.65
CA LYS A 97 -2.65 1.14 19.62
C LYS A 97 -1.88 0.06 20.40
N ASN A 98 -0.56 0.17 20.42
CA ASN A 98 0.31 -0.71 21.19
C ASN A 98 1.43 0.10 21.86
N LYS A 99 1.58 -0.04 23.19
CA LYS A 99 2.63 0.60 23.98
C LYS A 99 3.85 -0.31 24.17
N ASP A 100 3.70 -1.61 23.97
CA ASP A 100 4.80 -2.57 24.13
C ASP A 100 5.75 -2.50 22.94
N PHE A 101 5.22 -2.48 21.72
CA PHE A 101 5.95 -2.08 20.54
C PHE A 101 4.98 -1.53 19.48
N GLY A 102 5.06 -0.23 19.20
CA GLY A 102 4.16 0.46 18.30
C GLY A 102 4.82 1.64 17.59
N VAL A 103 4.20 2.11 16.49
CA VAL A 103 4.61 3.28 15.74
C VAL A 103 3.44 4.21 15.46
N ILE A 104 3.65 5.50 15.63
CA ILE A 104 2.71 6.57 15.30
C ILE A 104 3.40 7.57 14.38
N ILE A 105 2.76 7.88 13.25
CA ILE A 105 3.15 8.96 12.34
C ILE A 105 1.90 9.79 12.06
N GLN A 106 1.72 10.85 12.86
CA GLN A 106 0.47 11.61 12.86
C GLN A 106 0.17 12.26 11.51
N LYS A 107 1.19 12.79 10.82
CA LYS A 107 1.05 13.45 9.51
C LYS A 107 0.35 12.56 8.47
N ILE A 108 0.57 11.26 8.52
CA ILE A 108 0.03 10.30 7.55
C ILE A 108 -0.95 9.30 8.18
N GLY A 109 -1.42 9.57 9.41
CA GLY A 109 -2.42 8.76 10.10
C GLY A 109 -1.99 7.36 10.51
N VAL A 110 -0.70 7.07 10.52
CA VAL A 110 -0.18 5.77 10.96
C VAL A 110 -0.28 5.64 12.47
N ASN A 111 -0.91 4.57 12.94
CA ASN A 111 -0.94 4.12 14.32
C ASN A 111 -1.07 2.59 14.30
N ALA A 112 0.05 1.89 14.40
CA ALA A 112 0.12 0.45 14.18
C ALA A 112 1.00 -0.24 15.23
N PRO A 113 0.69 -1.51 15.57
CA PRO A 113 1.60 -2.38 16.30
C PRO A 113 2.81 -2.72 15.44
N VAL A 114 3.93 -2.99 16.10
CA VAL A 114 5.16 -3.47 15.47
C VAL A 114 5.41 -4.91 15.91
N VAL A 115 5.60 -5.81 14.95
CA VAL A 115 6.02 -7.21 15.19
C VAL A 115 7.55 -7.23 15.26
N PRO A 116 8.14 -7.61 16.40
CA PRO A 116 9.60 -7.58 16.56
C PRO A 116 10.29 -8.76 15.90
N ASN A 117 11.59 -8.58 15.58
CA ASN A 117 12.54 -9.61 15.21
C ASN A 117 12.11 -10.50 14.03
N VAL A 118 11.55 -9.90 12.98
CA VAL A 118 11.05 -10.62 11.79
C VAL A 118 12.19 -10.90 10.82
N ASN A 119 12.36 -12.15 10.45
CA ASN A 119 13.30 -12.54 9.41
C ASN A 119 12.72 -12.22 8.02
N ALA A 120 13.20 -11.12 7.42
CA ALA A 120 12.74 -10.66 6.11
C ALA A 120 13.08 -11.63 4.96
N ALA A 121 14.01 -12.57 5.15
CA ALA A 121 14.34 -13.61 4.16
C ALA A 121 13.36 -14.80 4.22
N ASN A 122 12.64 -14.98 5.31
CA ASN A 122 11.60 -16.00 5.43
C ASN A 122 10.25 -15.44 4.98
N TYR A 123 9.81 -15.83 3.78
CA TYR A 123 8.57 -15.32 3.17
C TYR A 123 7.33 -15.50 4.06
N ASN A 124 7.16 -16.68 4.67
CA ASN A 124 5.98 -16.96 5.50
C ASN A 124 5.95 -16.10 6.77
N GLU A 125 7.09 -15.95 7.44
CA GLU A 125 7.23 -15.11 8.62
C GLU A 125 7.01 -13.63 8.27
N TYR A 126 7.63 -13.18 7.17
CA TYR A 126 7.46 -11.84 6.62
C TYR A 126 5.99 -11.50 6.37
N ILE A 127 5.26 -12.33 5.61
CA ILE A 127 3.84 -12.09 5.28
C ILE A 127 2.95 -12.15 6.54
N ALA A 128 3.20 -13.10 7.44
CA ALA A 128 2.46 -13.21 8.69
C ALA A 128 2.65 -11.99 9.61
N ALA A 129 3.86 -11.43 9.65
CA ALA A 129 4.13 -10.20 10.40
C ALA A 129 3.43 -8.99 9.79
N LEU A 130 3.54 -8.81 8.48
CA LEU A 130 2.95 -7.67 7.77
C LEU A 130 1.41 -7.71 7.75
N SER A 131 0.79 -8.86 7.91
CA SER A 131 -0.67 -8.97 8.08
C SER A 131 -1.15 -8.41 9.43
N LYS A 132 -0.25 -8.26 10.41
CA LYS A 132 -0.54 -7.74 11.76
C LYS A 132 -0.20 -6.26 11.92
N GLY A 133 0.58 -5.68 11.01
CA GLY A 133 0.98 -4.28 11.08
C GLY A 133 2.32 -3.99 10.46
N VAL A 134 3.20 -3.34 11.23
CA VAL A 134 4.58 -3.03 10.84
C VAL A 134 5.50 -4.11 11.38
N ALA A 135 6.54 -4.49 10.64
CA ALA A 135 7.55 -5.44 11.09
C ALA A 135 8.87 -4.73 11.42
N GLN A 136 9.55 -5.17 12.49
CA GLN A 136 10.93 -4.78 12.76
C GLN A 136 11.85 -5.90 12.28
N ALA A 137 12.86 -5.54 11.50
CA ALA A 137 13.77 -6.51 10.91
C ALA A 137 14.65 -7.19 11.97
N ALA A 138 14.81 -8.49 11.86
CA ALA A 138 15.69 -9.27 12.72
C ALA A 138 17.14 -8.75 12.68
N GLY A 139 17.81 -8.77 13.82
CA GLY A 139 19.18 -8.28 13.95
C GLY A 139 19.35 -6.76 14.01
N THR A 140 18.25 -5.98 13.88
CA THR A 140 18.29 -4.52 14.05
C THR A 140 17.93 -4.10 15.48
N ALA A 141 18.20 -2.84 15.82
CA ALA A 141 17.91 -2.30 17.14
C ALA A 141 16.41 -2.25 17.45
N VAL A 142 16.07 -2.25 18.73
CA VAL A 142 14.74 -1.84 19.21
C VAL A 142 14.84 -0.45 19.83
N PRO A 143 13.75 0.36 19.84
CA PRO A 143 13.79 1.69 20.44
C PRO A 143 14.29 1.67 21.89
N GLY A 144 15.28 2.53 22.19
CA GLY A 144 15.89 2.62 23.52
C GLY A 144 16.91 1.55 23.85
N SER A 145 17.29 0.68 22.91
CA SER A 145 18.37 -0.27 23.09
C SER A 145 19.73 0.41 22.95
N THR A 146 20.61 0.24 23.93
CA THR A 146 22.02 0.68 23.86
C THR A 146 22.98 -0.44 23.48
N LYS A 147 22.47 -1.66 23.28
CA LYS A 147 23.27 -2.88 23.06
C LYS A 147 23.16 -3.46 21.65
N ALA A 148 22.45 -2.80 20.74
CA ALA A 148 22.32 -3.30 19.37
C ALA A 148 23.58 -2.99 18.56
N ALA A 149 24.02 -3.93 17.74
CA ALA A 149 25.23 -3.82 16.95
C ALA A 149 25.24 -2.64 15.98
N ASN A 150 24.05 -2.12 15.60
CA ASN A 150 23.94 -1.11 14.55
C ASN A 150 23.16 0.16 14.91
N ASN A 151 22.66 0.32 16.13
CA ASN A 151 21.86 1.47 16.58
C ASN A 151 20.73 1.89 15.62
N ASN A 152 20.35 1.05 14.65
CA ASN A 152 19.33 1.32 13.65
C ASN A 152 18.08 0.50 13.93
N VAL A 153 16.98 1.17 14.29
CA VAL A 153 15.66 0.56 14.36
C VAL A 153 15.09 0.49 12.96
N PHE A 154 15.06 -0.71 12.36
CA PHE A 154 14.58 -0.86 11.00
C PHE A 154 13.16 -1.42 10.95
N LEU A 155 12.21 -0.59 10.52
CA LEU A 155 10.79 -0.92 10.42
C LEU A 155 10.36 -0.96 8.96
N PHE A 156 9.59 -1.99 8.60
CA PHE A 156 9.07 -2.12 7.24
C PHE A 156 7.60 -2.55 7.24
N ALA A 157 6.87 -2.10 6.20
CA ALA A 157 5.48 -2.48 5.99
C ALA A 157 5.09 -2.36 4.51
N HIS A 158 3.95 -2.95 4.15
CA HIS A 158 3.41 -2.83 2.81
C HIS A 158 3.01 -1.39 2.46
N SER A 159 3.28 -0.99 1.21
CA SER A 159 2.74 0.25 0.63
C SER A 159 1.31 0.07 0.09
N ALA A 160 1.08 -1.00 -0.59
CA ALA A 160 -0.17 -1.59 -1.08
C ALA A 160 0.24 -2.81 -1.92
N ILE A 161 -0.57 -3.86 -2.00
CA ILE A 161 -0.28 -4.96 -2.92
C ILE A 161 -1.23 -4.90 -4.11
N ASN A 162 -2.51 -4.74 -3.87
CA ASN A 162 -3.55 -4.36 -4.83
C ASN A 162 -4.80 -3.90 -4.06
N ALA A 163 -5.78 -3.34 -4.76
CA ALA A 163 -6.96 -2.77 -4.12
C ALA A 163 -7.77 -3.78 -3.28
N LEU A 164 -7.88 -5.02 -3.73
CA LEU A 164 -8.56 -6.08 -2.99
C LEU A 164 -7.79 -6.53 -1.74
N GLN A 165 -6.47 -6.55 -1.81
CA GLN A 165 -5.60 -6.98 -0.72
C GLN A 165 -5.26 -5.85 0.27
N ALA A 166 -5.43 -4.58 -0.12
CA ALA A 166 -5.22 -3.43 0.76
C ALA A 166 -6.03 -3.50 2.05
N ARG A 167 -7.25 -4.04 2.01
CA ARG A 167 -8.06 -4.32 3.20
C ARG A 167 -7.52 -5.48 4.04
N ARG A 168 -6.85 -6.46 3.43
CA ARG A 168 -6.37 -7.69 4.07
C ARG A 168 -4.99 -7.52 4.70
N TYR A 169 -4.13 -6.66 4.15
CA TYR A 169 -2.72 -6.54 4.51
C TYR A 169 -2.34 -5.15 5.04
N ASN A 170 -3.29 -4.35 5.56
CA ASN A 170 -3.00 -3.07 6.18
C ASN A 170 -1.90 -2.28 5.44
N SER A 171 -2.24 -1.51 4.43
CA SER A 171 -1.30 -0.65 3.67
C SER A 171 -0.77 0.50 4.55
N VAL A 172 -0.14 0.13 5.69
CA VAL A 172 0.23 1.05 6.77
C VAL A 172 1.16 2.14 6.25
N PHE A 173 2.06 1.79 5.32
CA PHE A 173 3.04 2.71 4.77
C PHE A 173 2.69 3.22 3.36
N TYR A 174 1.41 3.16 2.95
CA TYR A 174 0.98 3.70 1.66
C TYR A 174 1.33 5.18 1.50
N LEU A 175 1.09 6.00 2.52
CA LEU A 175 1.37 7.43 2.51
C LEU A 175 2.78 7.78 2.99
N LEU A 176 3.68 6.81 3.19
CA LEU A 176 5.05 7.08 3.65
C LEU A 176 5.80 8.06 2.74
N ARG A 177 5.47 8.05 1.44
CA ARG A 177 6.02 8.98 0.44
C ARG A 177 5.72 10.46 0.72
N LYS A 178 4.69 10.75 1.55
CA LYS A 178 4.30 12.11 1.95
C LYS A 178 5.13 12.67 3.12
N LEU A 179 5.99 11.83 3.72
CA LEU A 179 6.92 12.33 4.73
C LEU A 179 8.04 13.13 4.10
N GLU A 180 8.43 14.19 4.82
CA GLU A 180 9.47 15.12 4.43
C GLU A 180 10.45 15.33 5.60
N LYS A 181 11.60 15.91 5.30
CA LYS A 181 12.58 16.31 6.32
C LYS A 181 11.93 17.23 7.36
N GLY A 182 12.12 16.91 8.64
CA GLY A 182 11.53 17.63 9.76
C GLY A 182 10.25 16.98 10.32
N ASP A 183 9.63 16.04 9.61
CA ASP A 183 8.45 15.34 10.11
C ASP A 183 8.79 14.43 11.28
N ARG A 184 7.83 14.28 12.21
CA ARG A 184 8.00 13.46 13.41
C ARG A 184 7.46 12.05 13.23
N VAL A 185 8.25 11.07 13.67
CA VAL A 185 7.86 9.68 13.86
C VAL A 185 8.03 9.33 15.35
N SER A 186 7.00 8.79 15.98
CA SER A 186 7.05 8.35 17.37
C SER A 186 6.94 6.83 17.43
N THR A 187 7.87 6.19 18.10
CA THR A 187 7.80 4.76 18.41
C THR A 187 7.57 4.55 19.90
N PHE A 188 6.97 3.43 20.24
CA PHE A 188 6.77 2.99 21.62
C PHE A 188 7.48 1.67 21.82
N CYS A 189 8.13 1.51 22.96
CA CYS A 189 8.74 0.25 23.36
C CYS A 189 8.70 0.14 24.89
N ARG A 190 8.12 -0.96 25.40
CA ARG A 190 7.99 -1.24 26.84
C ARG A 190 7.40 -0.05 27.63
N GLY A 191 6.34 0.56 27.07
CA GLY A 191 5.65 1.71 27.67
C GLY A 191 6.35 3.07 27.51
N LYS A 192 7.60 3.10 27.03
CA LYS A 192 8.36 4.34 26.79
C LYS A 192 8.15 4.83 25.36
N ARG A 193 8.13 6.13 25.19
CA ARG A 193 8.04 6.81 23.89
C ARG A 193 9.41 7.30 23.43
N PHE A 194 9.69 7.12 22.15
CA PHE A 194 10.89 7.56 21.46
C PHE A 194 10.47 8.37 20.23
N ASP A 195 10.90 9.63 20.15
CA ASP A 195 10.59 10.53 19.05
C ASP A 195 11.78 10.66 18.13
N TYR A 196 11.51 10.54 16.83
CA TYR A 196 12.49 10.69 15.76
C TYR A 196 12.04 11.80 14.82
N ILE A 197 13.00 12.54 14.28
CA ILE A 197 12.78 13.55 13.25
C ILE A 197 13.37 13.06 11.92
N VAL A 198 12.56 13.08 10.88
CA VAL A 198 12.96 12.66 9.53
C VAL A 198 14.13 13.53 9.06
N ARG A 199 15.23 12.86 8.72
CA ARG A 199 16.46 13.45 8.20
C ARG A 199 16.50 13.42 6.69
N SER A 200 16.18 12.26 6.09
CA SER A 200 16.28 12.08 4.65
C SER A 200 15.24 11.07 4.12
N LYS A 201 14.99 11.19 2.83
CA LYS A 201 14.14 10.32 2.03
C LYS A 201 14.90 9.90 0.78
N ALA A 202 14.90 8.62 0.45
CA ALA A 202 15.53 8.07 -0.73
C ALA A 202 14.68 6.98 -1.37
N VAL A 203 14.79 6.83 -2.69
CA VAL A 203 14.25 5.69 -3.44
C VAL A 203 15.42 4.90 -3.99
N VAL A 204 15.48 3.62 -3.64
CA VAL A 204 16.60 2.74 -3.96
C VAL A 204 16.13 1.46 -4.64
N GLN A 205 17.05 0.71 -5.25
CA GLN A 205 16.77 -0.60 -5.83
C GLN A 205 16.30 -1.58 -4.75
N ALA A 206 15.47 -2.55 -5.14
CA ALA A 206 14.96 -3.57 -4.21
C ALA A 206 16.08 -4.42 -3.58
N SER A 207 17.21 -4.58 -4.27
CA SER A 207 18.40 -5.30 -3.83
C SER A 207 19.33 -4.49 -2.92
N ASP A 208 19.07 -3.20 -2.73
CA ASP A 208 19.91 -2.36 -1.88
C ASP A 208 19.58 -2.58 -0.40
N VAL A 209 20.41 -3.36 0.26
CA VAL A 209 20.29 -3.70 1.68
C VAL A 209 21.12 -2.80 2.60
N ARG A 210 21.82 -1.80 2.08
CA ARG A 210 22.70 -0.92 2.87
C ARG A 210 21.97 -0.28 4.06
N TYR A 211 20.74 0.16 3.86
CA TYR A 211 19.95 0.78 4.92
C TYR A 211 19.56 -0.18 6.05
N LEU A 212 19.52 -1.49 5.78
CA LEU A 212 19.28 -2.52 6.78
C LEU A 212 20.56 -2.84 7.58
N THR A 213 21.70 -2.92 6.88
CA THR A 213 22.97 -3.39 7.44
C THR A 213 23.85 -2.28 8.01
N ASN A 214 23.60 -1.02 7.61
CA ASN A 214 24.41 0.11 8.09
C ASN A 214 24.32 0.27 9.61
N SER A 215 25.47 0.32 10.24
CA SER A 215 25.59 0.78 11.62
C SER A 215 25.59 2.31 11.68
N SER A 216 25.04 2.85 12.75
CA SER A 216 25.06 4.28 13.05
C SER A 216 25.68 4.50 14.43
N GLU A 217 26.50 5.53 14.59
CA GLU A 217 27.04 5.92 15.90
C GLU A 217 25.91 6.41 16.83
N LYS A 218 24.89 7.05 16.23
CA LYS A 218 23.73 7.57 16.95
C LYS A 218 22.49 6.70 16.66
N PRO A 219 21.55 6.59 17.63
CA PRO A 219 20.31 5.89 17.39
C PRO A 219 19.51 6.52 16.27
N ILE A 220 19.17 5.72 15.25
CA ILE A 220 18.35 6.11 14.09
C ILE A 220 17.16 5.19 13.93
N LEU A 221 16.18 5.69 13.21
CA LEU A 221 15.02 4.92 12.73
C LEU A 221 15.04 4.92 11.20
N THR A 222 14.95 3.73 10.63
CA THR A 222 14.75 3.55 9.19
C THR A 222 13.37 2.97 8.95
N LEU A 223 12.57 3.63 8.10
CA LEU A 223 11.28 3.13 7.62
C LEU A 223 11.41 2.73 6.17
N GLN A 224 10.94 1.53 5.82
CA GLN A 224 10.97 1.01 4.45
C GLN A 224 9.60 0.58 3.98
N THR A 225 9.30 0.89 2.71
CA THR A 225 8.16 0.36 1.99
C THR A 225 8.48 0.18 0.50
N CYS A 226 7.58 -0.45 -0.26
CA CYS A 226 7.71 -0.57 -1.70
C CYS A 226 7.41 0.75 -2.43
N ASP A 227 8.10 1.02 -3.55
CA ASP A 227 7.89 2.18 -4.41
C ASP A 227 7.97 1.79 -5.90
N PRO A 228 7.00 2.23 -6.74
CA PRO A 228 5.74 2.85 -6.36
C PRO A 228 4.81 1.88 -5.61
N PRO A 229 3.78 2.38 -4.92
CA PRO A 229 2.80 1.54 -4.26
C PRO A 229 2.22 0.46 -5.17
N GLY A 230 2.12 -0.78 -4.67
CA GLY A 230 1.68 -1.93 -5.47
C GLY A 230 2.76 -2.57 -6.35
N SER A 231 3.98 -2.06 -6.33
CA SER A 231 5.14 -2.57 -7.08
C SER A 231 6.22 -3.06 -6.14
N SER A 232 7.02 -4.02 -6.58
CA SER A 232 8.20 -4.51 -5.86
C SER A 232 9.53 -4.03 -6.44
N LEU A 233 9.50 -3.12 -7.43
CA LEU A 233 10.67 -2.69 -8.21
C LEU A 233 11.70 -1.95 -7.37
N ARG A 234 11.26 -1.03 -6.52
CA ARG A 234 12.12 -0.18 -5.70
C ARG A 234 11.66 -0.17 -4.25
N ARG A 235 12.48 0.45 -3.41
CA ARG A 235 12.15 0.69 -1.99
C ARG A 235 12.21 2.18 -1.70
N LEU A 236 11.17 2.69 -1.05
CA LEU A 236 11.20 3.99 -0.41
C LEU A 236 11.78 3.82 0.99
N ILE A 237 12.80 4.59 1.29
CA ILE A 237 13.50 4.63 2.57
C ILE A 237 13.33 6.01 3.18
N ILE A 238 12.92 6.04 4.43
CA ILE A 238 12.93 7.26 5.27
C ILE A 238 13.88 6.99 6.42
N THR A 239 14.85 7.88 6.62
CA THR A 239 15.73 7.83 7.81
C THR A 239 15.42 8.99 8.73
N ALA A 240 15.42 8.73 10.04
CA ALA A 240 15.10 9.71 11.07
C ALA A 240 16.07 9.57 12.25
N ASP A 241 16.44 10.71 12.86
CA ASP A 241 17.33 10.77 14.00
C ASP A 241 16.53 10.80 15.30
N LEU A 242 17.00 10.08 16.31
CA LEU A 242 16.39 10.09 17.64
C LEU A 242 16.61 11.46 18.31
N VAL A 243 15.54 12.04 18.82
CA VAL A 243 15.58 13.32 19.55
C VAL A 243 15.09 13.23 21.00
N ARG A 244 14.36 12.15 21.35
CA ARG A 244 13.85 11.88 22.69
C ARG A 244 13.70 10.39 22.94
#